data_6caf54738ef608976b020cf742445f0b
#
_entry.id   6caf54738ef608976b020cf742445f0b
#
_cell.length_a   1.000
_cell.length_b   1.000
_cell.length_c   1.000
_cell.angle_alpha   90.00
_cell.angle_beta   90.00
_cell.angle_gamma   90.00
#
_symmetry.space_group_name_H-M   'P 1'
#
loop_
_entity.id
_entity.type
_entity.pdbx_description
1 polymer ?
#
loop_
_entity_poly.entity_id
_entity_poly.type
_entity_poly.pdbx_seq_one_letter_code
_entity_poly.pdbx_strand_id
1 'polypeptide(L)'
;MRHCYLGAGLALCAVIAAAGTASPALALDKVRLGWCTSVITHGVAPIAIATKLGWFKQEGIEVELVNFPGSSDCVRNVATGEVLAAVATPEPVAILQQTGVKTQVFYTAYRRNIFGVAVPVDSPIKKYADLKDKKIGVTSMASAGVVLARSGATDAGLDADRDIRIVVSGQPGQTVVLLQRKEIDAASQWDTQYTLMGLAGVPMRMLEDPLIESFPANSLVASSDSIKNKRNLLVRLARAYTLGVAYTLKNTRQAAAIFQEIYPQVVPTGLSQEDALERNTTLLKTVSEKWSLDKPGEQWGESDLKIYQSYIDWLVRAKILKQPMDAKEIATNDLIGDINKNLDVKSAEEASAR
;
A
#
# COMPACT_ATOMS: atom_id res chain seq x y z
N MET A 1 27.06 55.84 -79.36
CA MET A 1 27.37 56.78 -78.28
C MET A 1 26.21 56.80 -77.33
N ARG A 2 26.45 56.64 -76.11
CA ARG A 2 25.71 56.75 -74.86
C ARG A 2 25.44 55.40 -74.17
N HIS A 3 26.25 55.22 -73.18
CA HIS A 3 26.19 54.14 -72.23
C HIS A 3 25.06 54.45 -71.18
N CYS A 4 24.25 53.41 -70.88
CA CYS A 4 23.37 53.43 -69.71
C CYS A 4 23.79 52.31 -68.77
N TYR A 5 24.25 52.64 -67.58
CA TYR A 5 24.55 51.72 -66.49
C TYR A 5 23.25 51.43 -65.70
N LEU A 6 22.87 50.15 -65.62
CA LEU A 6 21.84 49.70 -64.67
C LEU A 6 22.54 49.22 -63.39
N GLY A 7 22.23 49.89 -62.27
CA GLY A 7 22.65 49.46 -60.96
C GLY A 7 21.74 48.36 -60.44
N ALA A 8 22.33 47.20 -60.06
CA ALA A 8 21.63 46.12 -59.37
C ALA A 8 21.68 46.34 -57.84
N GLY A 9 20.53 46.61 -57.23
CA GLY A 9 20.39 46.65 -55.78
C GLY A 9 20.21 45.27 -55.20
N LEU A 10 21.17 44.79 -54.37
CA LEU A 10 21.05 43.60 -53.57
C LEU A 10 20.20 43.90 -52.38
N ALA A 11 19.00 43.29 -52.28
CA ALA A 11 18.21 43.25 -51.09
C ALA A 11 18.65 42.08 -50.23
N LEU A 12 19.30 42.36 -49.10
CA LEU A 12 19.73 41.37 -48.10
C LEU A 12 18.56 41.04 -47.19
N CYS A 13 17.84 39.90 -47.42
CA CYS A 13 16.83 39.40 -46.52
C CYS A 13 17.51 38.73 -45.30
N ALA A 14 17.52 39.39 -44.16
CA ALA A 14 17.94 38.79 -42.88
C ALA A 14 16.85 37.83 -42.40
N VAL A 15 17.09 36.52 -42.54
CA VAL A 15 16.26 35.48 -41.92
C VAL A 15 16.68 35.37 -40.45
N ILE A 16 15.88 35.93 -39.56
CA ILE A 16 16.03 35.71 -38.11
C ILE A 16 15.52 34.30 -37.81
N ALA A 17 16.44 33.33 -37.68
CA ALA A 17 16.14 32.01 -37.16
C ALA A 17 15.81 32.13 -35.66
N ALA A 18 14.53 32.11 -35.32
CA ALA A 18 14.09 31.94 -33.96
C ALA A 18 14.46 30.52 -33.50
N ALA A 19 15.63 30.34 -32.89
CA ALA A 19 16.03 29.14 -32.23
C ALA A 19 15.15 29.03 -30.97
N GLY A 20 14.01 28.36 -31.11
CA GLY A 20 13.20 27.94 -29.98
C GLY A 20 14.06 27.06 -29.07
N THR A 21 14.41 27.55 -27.89
CA THR A 21 15.04 26.75 -26.85
C THR A 21 14.03 25.72 -26.39
N ALA A 22 13.99 24.57 -27.04
CA ALA A 22 13.31 23.40 -26.48
C ALA A 22 14.05 23.07 -25.20
N SER A 23 13.45 23.41 -24.06
CA SER A 23 13.91 22.91 -22.75
C SER A 23 13.98 21.39 -22.85
N PRO A 24 15.09 20.74 -22.54
CA PRO A 24 15.15 19.30 -22.53
C PRO A 24 14.08 18.81 -21.55
N ALA A 25 13.13 18.02 -22.02
CA ALA A 25 12.22 17.31 -21.15
C ALA A 25 13.09 16.48 -20.21
N LEU A 26 13.15 16.84 -18.93
CA LEU A 26 13.86 16.07 -17.92
C LEU A 26 13.30 14.65 -17.97
N ALA A 27 14.15 13.67 -18.22
CA ALA A 27 13.75 12.27 -18.17
C ALA A 27 13.25 11.94 -16.77
N LEU A 28 12.09 11.29 -16.69
CA LEU A 28 11.53 10.86 -15.41
C LEU A 28 12.37 9.73 -14.82
N ASP A 29 12.61 9.79 -13.51
CA ASP A 29 13.23 8.68 -12.79
C ASP A 29 12.24 7.51 -12.70
N LYS A 30 12.62 6.36 -13.25
CA LYS A 30 11.80 5.15 -13.16
C LYS A 30 11.88 4.54 -11.76
N VAL A 31 10.74 4.35 -11.13
CA VAL A 31 10.62 3.78 -9.77
C VAL A 31 9.80 2.51 -9.84
N ARG A 32 10.41 1.37 -9.53
CA ARG A 32 9.69 0.12 -9.30
C ARG A 32 9.21 0.08 -7.85
N LEU A 33 7.89 -0.01 -7.67
CA LEU A 33 7.22 -0.03 -6.38
C LEU A 33 6.53 -1.38 -6.17
N GLY A 34 6.90 -2.10 -5.11
CA GLY A 34 6.31 -3.38 -4.77
C GLY A 34 4.89 -3.22 -4.21
N TRP A 35 3.96 -4.01 -4.75
CA TRP A 35 2.63 -4.21 -4.20
C TRP A 35 2.48 -5.64 -3.69
N CYS A 36 2.14 -5.80 -2.42
CA CYS A 36 2.34 -7.05 -1.68
C CYS A 36 1.12 -7.99 -1.72
N THR A 37 0.48 -8.06 -2.87
CA THR A 37 -0.52 -9.07 -3.22
C THR A 37 -0.42 -9.41 -4.71
N SER A 38 -0.78 -10.63 -5.08
CA SER A 38 -0.73 -11.12 -6.46
C SER A 38 -1.74 -10.42 -7.39
N VAL A 39 -2.67 -9.64 -6.85
CA VAL A 39 -3.73 -8.93 -7.59
C VAL A 39 -3.78 -7.46 -7.19
N ILE A 40 -4.35 -6.64 -8.06
CA ILE A 40 -4.65 -5.23 -7.74
C ILE A 40 -5.82 -5.20 -6.76
N THR A 41 -5.64 -4.45 -5.66
CA THR A 41 -6.65 -4.25 -4.61
C THR A 41 -6.87 -2.76 -4.37
N HIS A 42 -7.91 -2.40 -3.63
CA HIS A 42 -8.33 -1.01 -3.41
C HIS A 42 -7.24 -0.14 -2.74
N GLY A 43 -6.31 -0.75 -2.02
CA GLY A 43 -5.15 -0.04 -1.47
C GLY A 43 -4.21 0.56 -2.51
N VAL A 44 -4.31 0.18 -3.79
CA VAL A 44 -3.54 0.78 -4.91
C VAL A 44 -4.12 2.12 -5.35
N ALA A 45 -5.34 2.46 -4.96
CA ALA A 45 -6.01 3.67 -5.44
C ALA A 45 -5.17 4.96 -5.31
N PRO A 46 -4.46 5.25 -4.20
CA PRO A 46 -3.60 6.42 -4.13
C PRO A 46 -2.54 6.49 -5.23
N ILE A 47 -2.00 5.33 -5.64
CA ILE A 47 -1.00 5.22 -6.71
C ILE A 47 -1.66 5.49 -8.07
N ALA A 48 -2.83 4.91 -8.32
CA ALA A 48 -3.61 5.15 -9.54
C ALA A 48 -3.94 6.63 -9.70
N ILE A 49 -4.43 7.27 -8.64
CA ILE A 49 -4.81 8.67 -8.61
C ILE A 49 -3.59 9.58 -8.83
N ALA A 50 -2.51 9.34 -8.10
CA ALA A 50 -1.27 10.11 -8.29
C ALA A 50 -0.71 9.98 -9.72
N THR A 51 -0.89 8.81 -10.35
CA THR A 51 -0.53 8.58 -11.75
C THR A 51 -1.45 9.36 -12.69
N LYS A 52 -2.78 9.24 -12.53
CA LYS A 52 -3.79 9.89 -13.39
C LYS A 52 -3.71 11.41 -13.32
N LEU A 53 -3.59 11.96 -12.10
CA LEU A 53 -3.54 13.42 -11.87
C LEU A 53 -2.13 14.00 -12.09
N GLY A 54 -1.16 13.17 -12.46
CA GLY A 54 0.17 13.59 -12.86
C GLY A 54 1.09 13.98 -11.70
N TRP A 55 0.75 13.66 -10.44
CA TRP A 55 1.58 14.05 -9.29
C TRP A 55 2.92 13.32 -9.26
N PHE A 56 3.00 12.08 -9.71
CA PHE A 56 4.30 11.42 -9.90
C PHE A 56 5.16 12.14 -10.94
N LYS A 57 4.57 12.59 -12.06
CA LYS A 57 5.29 13.36 -13.08
C LYS A 57 5.73 14.73 -12.58
N GLN A 58 4.92 15.41 -11.76
CA GLN A 58 5.30 16.68 -11.12
C GLN A 58 6.48 16.52 -10.17
N GLU A 59 6.56 15.37 -9.49
CA GLU A 59 7.73 14.99 -8.68
C GLU A 59 8.88 14.42 -9.53
N GLY A 60 8.78 14.41 -10.85
CA GLY A 60 9.83 13.93 -11.76
C GLY A 60 10.05 12.42 -11.75
N ILE A 61 9.02 11.63 -11.41
CA ILE A 61 9.10 10.16 -11.36
C ILE A 61 8.02 9.50 -12.21
N GLU A 62 8.32 8.29 -12.66
CA GLU A 62 7.38 7.35 -13.27
C GLU A 62 7.36 6.06 -12.45
N VAL A 63 6.17 5.64 -11.98
CA VAL A 63 6.04 4.49 -11.11
C VAL A 63 5.56 3.26 -11.88
N GLU A 64 6.35 2.19 -11.80
CA GLU A 64 5.99 0.84 -12.23
C GLU A 64 5.59 0.01 -11.01
N LEU A 65 4.35 -0.47 -10.96
CA LEU A 65 3.87 -1.31 -9.87
C LEU A 65 4.22 -2.78 -10.15
N VAL A 66 4.88 -3.42 -9.17
CA VAL A 66 5.30 -4.83 -9.26
C VAL A 66 4.57 -5.64 -8.18
N ASN A 67 3.78 -6.62 -8.60
CA ASN A 67 3.00 -7.46 -7.69
C ASN A 67 3.82 -8.62 -7.12
N PHE A 68 3.66 -8.89 -5.83
CA PHE A 68 4.26 -10.01 -5.11
C PHE A 68 3.20 -10.80 -4.33
N PRO A 69 3.42 -12.08 -4.01
CA PRO A 69 2.42 -12.90 -3.31
C PRO A 69 2.07 -12.43 -1.90
N GLY A 70 2.93 -11.63 -1.25
CA GLY A 70 2.71 -11.12 0.11
C GLY A 70 3.84 -10.22 0.61
N SER A 71 3.66 -9.66 1.81
CA SER A 71 4.59 -8.69 2.38
C SER A 71 5.99 -9.26 2.62
N SER A 72 6.11 -10.55 2.93
CA SER A 72 7.42 -11.20 3.11
C SER A 72 8.25 -11.20 1.82
N ASP A 73 7.62 -11.44 0.67
CA ASP A 73 8.31 -11.40 -0.62
C ASP A 73 8.63 -9.96 -1.03
N CYS A 74 7.71 -9.03 -0.78
CA CYS A 74 7.95 -7.61 -0.99
C CYS A 74 9.23 -7.12 -0.28
N VAL A 75 9.33 -7.37 1.03
CA VAL A 75 10.46 -6.87 1.84
C VAL A 75 11.79 -7.52 1.40
N ARG A 76 11.78 -8.80 1.00
CA ARG A 76 12.96 -9.44 0.41
C ARG A 76 13.39 -8.75 -0.89
N ASN A 77 12.44 -8.41 -1.76
CA ASN A 77 12.74 -7.74 -3.04
C ASN A 77 13.15 -6.27 -2.86
N VAL A 78 12.69 -5.60 -1.81
CA VAL A 78 13.24 -4.31 -1.36
C VAL A 78 14.70 -4.46 -0.92
N ALA A 79 15.00 -5.50 -0.13
CA ALA A 79 16.34 -5.75 0.39
C ALA A 79 17.37 -6.06 -0.72
N THR A 80 16.95 -6.75 -1.78
CA THR A 80 17.81 -7.06 -2.95
C THR A 80 17.91 -5.91 -3.95
N GLY A 81 17.08 -4.85 -3.79
CA GLY A 81 17.04 -3.71 -4.71
C GLY A 81 16.25 -3.98 -6.01
N GLU A 82 15.52 -5.08 -6.11
CA GLU A 82 14.63 -5.38 -7.24
C GLU A 82 13.51 -4.33 -7.37
N VAL A 83 13.03 -3.83 -6.25
CA VAL A 83 12.16 -2.66 -6.16
C VAL A 83 12.77 -1.62 -5.22
N LEU A 84 12.56 -0.34 -5.52
CA LEU A 84 13.07 0.77 -4.69
C LEU A 84 12.41 0.77 -3.31
N ALA A 85 11.12 0.56 -3.29
CA ALA A 85 10.29 0.51 -2.09
C ALA A 85 9.12 -0.44 -2.32
N ALA A 86 8.41 -0.80 -1.25
CA ALA A 86 7.19 -1.59 -1.34
C ALA A 86 6.15 -1.10 -0.33
N VAL A 87 4.87 -1.33 -0.63
CA VAL A 87 3.76 -1.10 0.31
C VAL A 87 3.54 -2.40 1.09
N ALA A 88 4.32 -2.61 2.15
CA ALA A 88 4.38 -3.85 2.93
C ALA A 88 4.01 -3.62 4.39
N THR A 89 3.65 -4.70 5.10
CA THR A 89 3.41 -4.68 6.55
C THR A 89 4.71 -4.70 7.35
N PRO A 90 4.73 -4.27 8.63
CA PRO A 90 5.97 -4.17 9.43
C PRO A 90 6.57 -5.51 9.87
N GLU A 91 5.77 -6.59 9.98
CA GLU A 91 6.24 -7.87 10.53
C GLU A 91 7.41 -8.48 9.75
N PRO A 92 7.38 -8.55 8.41
CA PRO A 92 8.51 -9.06 7.64
C PRO A 92 9.75 -8.18 7.77
N VAL A 93 9.58 -6.87 7.99
CA VAL A 93 10.71 -5.96 8.27
C VAL A 93 11.39 -6.40 9.57
N ALA A 94 10.63 -6.58 10.65
CA ALA A 94 11.15 -7.03 11.94
C ALA A 94 11.78 -8.43 11.87
N ILE A 95 11.13 -9.39 11.18
CA ILE A 95 11.63 -10.77 11.03
C ILE A 95 12.95 -10.78 10.27
N LEU A 96 13.04 -10.08 9.15
CA LEU A 96 14.24 -10.06 8.31
C LEU A 96 15.38 -9.26 8.96
N GLN A 97 15.07 -8.23 9.75
CA GLN A 97 16.05 -7.48 10.53
C GLN A 97 16.86 -8.40 11.46
N GLN A 98 16.23 -9.38 12.10
CA GLN A 98 16.91 -10.39 12.94
C GLN A 98 17.87 -11.30 12.16
N THR A 99 17.74 -11.36 10.83
CA THR A 99 18.65 -12.10 9.95
C THR A 99 19.74 -11.22 9.31
N GLY A 100 19.82 -9.96 9.72
CA GLY A 100 20.79 -8.99 9.21
C GLY A 100 20.36 -8.22 7.97
N VAL A 101 19.13 -8.45 7.48
CA VAL A 101 18.56 -7.69 6.34
C VAL A 101 18.09 -6.32 6.82
N LYS A 102 18.67 -5.25 6.29
CA LYS A 102 18.42 -3.88 6.72
C LYS A 102 17.39 -3.18 5.85
N THR A 103 16.12 -3.27 6.27
CA THR A 103 14.98 -2.55 5.67
C THR A 103 14.22 -1.82 6.78
N GLN A 104 13.56 -0.71 6.44
CA GLN A 104 12.79 0.09 7.40
C GLN A 104 11.53 0.65 6.75
N VAL A 105 10.49 0.80 7.54
CA VAL A 105 9.36 1.67 7.25
C VAL A 105 9.85 3.11 7.31
N PHE A 106 9.68 3.87 6.23
CA PHE A 106 10.00 5.30 6.17
C PHE A 106 8.76 6.19 6.03
N TYR A 107 7.58 5.56 5.86
CA TYR A 107 6.29 6.23 5.77
C TYR A 107 5.19 5.26 6.20
N THR A 108 4.53 5.53 7.32
CA THR A 108 3.37 4.75 7.79
C THR A 108 2.13 5.16 7.02
N ALA A 109 1.71 4.33 6.05
CA ALA A 109 0.57 4.63 5.20
C ALA A 109 -0.77 4.24 5.87
N TYR A 110 -0.82 3.06 6.49
CA TYR A 110 -1.98 2.57 7.22
C TYR A 110 -1.73 2.68 8.72
N ARG A 111 -2.35 3.66 9.33
CA ARG A 111 -2.13 3.99 10.75
C ARG A 111 -2.79 3.01 11.71
N ARG A 112 -3.76 2.25 11.22
CA ARG A 112 -4.46 1.18 11.96
C ARG A 112 -4.45 -0.10 11.16
N ASN A 113 -4.53 -1.23 11.87
CA ASN A 113 -4.47 -2.54 11.25
C ASN A 113 -5.73 -2.83 10.42
N ILE A 114 -5.50 -3.53 9.32
CA ILE A 114 -6.56 -4.06 8.44
C ILE A 114 -6.64 -5.58 8.52
N PHE A 115 -5.63 -6.24 9.08
CA PHE A 115 -5.53 -7.69 9.16
C PHE A 115 -6.09 -8.23 10.47
N GLY A 116 -6.59 -9.43 10.44
CA GLY A 116 -7.04 -10.18 11.61
C GLY A 116 -7.66 -11.49 11.19
N VAL A 117 -8.00 -12.33 12.16
CA VAL A 117 -8.78 -13.54 11.91
C VAL A 117 -10.25 -13.20 11.88
N ALA A 118 -10.94 -13.58 10.81
CA ALA A 118 -12.39 -13.46 10.69
C ALA A 118 -13.04 -14.84 10.50
N VAL A 119 -14.28 -14.93 10.97
CA VAL A 119 -15.12 -16.13 10.88
C VAL A 119 -16.48 -15.76 10.29
N PRO A 120 -17.23 -16.69 9.70
CA PRO A 120 -18.63 -16.44 9.36
C PRO A 120 -19.40 -15.91 10.56
N VAL A 121 -20.35 -15.01 10.33
CA VAL A 121 -21.10 -14.34 11.44
C VAL A 121 -21.84 -15.30 12.35
N ASP A 122 -22.25 -16.45 11.84
CA ASP A 122 -22.94 -17.55 12.53
C ASP A 122 -21.97 -18.55 13.21
N SER A 123 -20.65 -18.39 13.03
CA SER A 123 -19.65 -19.28 13.61
C SER A 123 -19.70 -19.28 15.13
N PRO A 124 -19.54 -20.46 15.78
CA PRO A 124 -19.42 -20.56 17.24
C PRO A 124 -18.10 -19.98 17.78
N ILE A 125 -17.07 -19.79 16.93
CA ILE A 125 -15.78 -19.21 17.32
C ILE A 125 -15.99 -17.73 17.65
N LYS A 126 -15.67 -17.31 18.88
CA LYS A 126 -15.91 -15.95 19.39
C LYS A 126 -14.61 -15.18 19.66
N LYS A 127 -13.53 -15.87 19.96
CA LYS A 127 -12.23 -15.32 20.34
C LYS A 127 -11.09 -16.17 19.83
N TYR A 128 -9.88 -15.64 19.85
CA TYR A 128 -8.69 -16.36 19.35
C TYR A 128 -8.44 -17.70 20.05
N ALA A 129 -8.76 -17.84 21.34
CA ALA A 129 -8.63 -19.13 22.06
C ALA A 129 -9.54 -20.25 21.47
N ASP A 130 -10.64 -19.89 20.81
CA ASP A 130 -11.57 -20.85 20.19
C ASP A 130 -11.04 -21.40 18.86
N LEU A 131 -9.87 -20.91 18.39
CA LEU A 131 -9.20 -21.38 17.17
C LEU A 131 -8.47 -22.73 17.37
N LYS A 132 -8.49 -23.31 18.57
CA LYS A 132 -7.91 -24.63 18.80
C LYS A 132 -8.52 -25.66 17.87
N ASP A 133 -7.65 -26.45 17.21
CA ASP A 133 -7.98 -27.47 16.21
C ASP A 133 -8.68 -26.95 14.94
N LYS A 134 -8.60 -25.61 14.67
CA LYS A 134 -9.23 -24.98 13.52
C LYS A 134 -8.27 -24.77 12.36
N LYS A 135 -8.85 -24.78 11.15
CA LYS A 135 -8.15 -24.46 9.90
C LYS A 135 -8.41 -23.02 9.54
N ILE A 136 -7.34 -22.25 9.36
CA ILE A 136 -7.37 -20.82 9.07
C ILE A 136 -6.84 -20.60 7.65
N GLY A 137 -7.69 -20.07 6.77
CA GLY A 137 -7.34 -19.76 5.39
C GLY A 137 -6.57 -18.45 5.26
N VAL A 138 -5.48 -18.44 4.51
CA VAL A 138 -4.69 -17.26 4.17
C VAL A 138 -4.58 -17.11 2.65
N THR A 139 -4.31 -15.90 2.15
CA THR A 139 -4.14 -15.68 0.70
C THR A 139 -2.92 -16.38 0.13
N SER A 140 -1.81 -16.40 0.89
CA SER A 140 -0.57 -17.09 0.58
C SER A 140 0.24 -17.30 1.87
N MET A 141 1.26 -18.16 1.84
CA MET A 141 2.17 -18.33 2.99
C MET A 141 3.11 -17.12 3.22
N ALA A 142 3.21 -16.22 2.25
CA ALA A 142 3.95 -14.95 2.37
C ALA A 142 3.09 -13.78 2.89
N SER A 143 1.78 -14.02 3.10
CA SER A 143 0.82 -13.02 3.59
C SER A 143 1.07 -12.67 5.05
N ALA A 144 0.85 -11.39 5.40
CA ALA A 144 0.79 -10.92 6.78
C ALA A 144 -0.24 -11.70 7.63
N GLY A 145 -1.33 -12.17 7.02
CA GLY A 145 -2.35 -12.99 7.68
C GLY A 145 -1.79 -14.24 8.37
N VAL A 146 -0.69 -14.82 7.87
CA VAL A 146 -0.01 -15.95 8.54
C VAL A 146 0.54 -15.52 9.90
N VAL A 147 1.27 -14.40 9.92
CA VAL A 147 1.88 -13.86 11.14
C VAL A 147 0.78 -13.47 12.14
N LEU A 148 -0.24 -12.76 11.69
CA LEU A 148 -1.34 -12.29 12.55
C LEU A 148 -2.12 -13.45 13.17
N ALA A 149 -2.47 -14.49 12.39
CA ALA A 149 -3.17 -15.66 12.91
C ALA A 149 -2.34 -16.41 13.95
N ARG A 150 -1.05 -16.63 13.68
CA ARG A 150 -0.15 -17.32 14.61
C ARG A 150 0.07 -16.53 15.89
N SER A 151 0.34 -15.23 15.75
CA SER A 151 0.58 -14.35 16.91
C SER A 151 -0.65 -14.22 17.78
N GLY A 152 -1.84 -13.99 17.20
CA GLY A 152 -3.09 -13.89 17.96
C GLY A 152 -3.45 -15.21 18.66
N ALA A 153 -3.23 -16.36 18.01
CA ALA A 153 -3.42 -17.67 18.64
C ALA A 153 -2.46 -17.87 19.82
N THR A 154 -1.17 -17.54 19.63
CA THR A 154 -0.16 -17.68 20.71
C THR A 154 -0.45 -16.73 21.89
N ASP A 155 -0.82 -15.48 21.61
CA ASP A 155 -1.17 -14.52 22.66
C ASP A 155 -2.43 -14.94 23.42
N ALA A 156 -3.34 -15.67 22.76
CA ALA A 156 -4.50 -16.31 23.38
C ALA A 156 -4.20 -17.63 24.11
N GLY A 157 -2.93 -18.02 24.25
CA GLY A 157 -2.48 -19.20 24.99
C GLY A 157 -2.45 -20.51 24.20
N LEU A 158 -2.61 -20.47 22.87
CA LEU A 158 -2.50 -21.64 22.00
C LEU A 158 -1.04 -21.86 21.54
N ASP A 159 -0.70 -23.10 21.21
CA ASP A 159 0.50 -23.41 20.47
C ASP A 159 0.22 -23.30 18.96
N ALA A 160 0.66 -22.22 18.35
CA ALA A 160 0.36 -21.93 16.94
C ALA A 160 0.93 -22.96 15.95
N ASP A 161 1.86 -23.84 16.36
CA ASP A 161 2.40 -24.92 15.52
C ASP A 161 1.55 -26.21 15.60
N ARG A 162 0.84 -26.40 16.71
CA ARG A 162 0.08 -27.63 16.99
C ARG A 162 -1.42 -27.44 17.06
N ASP A 163 -1.86 -26.29 17.63
CA ASP A 163 -3.27 -26.07 17.95
C ASP A 163 -4.05 -25.39 16.82
N ILE A 164 -3.37 -24.81 15.81
CA ILE A 164 -4.03 -24.27 14.62
C ILE A 164 -3.39 -24.79 13.34
N ARG A 165 -4.16 -24.81 12.25
CA ARG A 165 -3.66 -25.15 10.92
C ARG A 165 -3.85 -24.00 9.95
N ILE A 166 -2.74 -23.42 9.48
CA ILE A 166 -2.77 -22.43 8.40
C ILE A 166 -2.80 -23.17 7.06
N VAL A 167 -3.72 -22.77 6.18
CA VAL A 167 -3.85 -23.32 4.82
C VAL A 167 -4.01 -22.17 3.81
N VAL A 168 -3.50 -22.36 2.59
CA VAL A 168 -3.71 -21.39 1.53
C VAL A 168 -5.13 -21.53 1.00
N SER A 169 -5.94 -20.49 1.18
CA SER A 169 -7.32 -20.42 0.69
C SER A 169 -7.48 -19.52 -0.53
N GLY A 170 -6.41 -18.78 -0.89
CA GLY A 170 -6.39 -17.87 -2.04
C GLY A 170 -7.22 -16.59 -1.86
N GLN A 171 -7.73 -16.07 -2.96
CA GLN A 171 -8.51 -14.84 -3.00
C GLN A 171 -9.95 -15.05 -2.47
N PRO A 172 -10.75 -13.99 -2.18
CA PRO A 172 -12.04 -14.10 -1.52
C PRO A 172 -12.99 -15.12 -2.12
N GLY A 173 -13.10 -15.18 -3.44
CA GLY A 173 -13.99 -16.14 -4.10
C GLY A 173 -13.63 -17.60 -3.82
N GLN A 174 -12.33 -17.93 -3.78
CA GLN A 174 -11.84 -19.27 -3.43
C GLN A 174 -12.05 -19.54 -1.94
N THR A 175 -11.75 -18.55 -1.09
CA THR A 175 -11.93 -18.65 0.36
C THR A 175 -13.39 -18.90 0.74
N VAL A 176 -14.35 -18.21 0.08
CA VAL A 176 -15.80 -18.41 0.27
C VAL A 176 -16.19 -19.87 0.01
N VAL A 177 -15.72 -20.46 -1.08
CA VAL A 177 -16.01 -21.87 -1.41
C VAL A 177 -15.52 -22.82 -0.31
N LEU A 178 -14.29 -22.59 0.21
CA LEU A 178 -13.74 -23.42 1.28
C LEU A 178 -14.49 -23.24 2.61
N LEU A 179 -14.93 -22.04 2.94
CA LEU A 179 -15.79 -21.76 4.11
C LEU A 179 -17.15 -22.44 4.00
N GLN A 180 -17.82 -22.34 2.85
CA GLN A 180 -19.11 -23.00 2.58
C GLN A 180 -19.03 -24.53 2.66
N ARG A 181 -17.92 -25.10 2.20
CA ARG A 181 -17.64 -26.53 2.29
C ARG A 181 -17.14 -27.00 3.65
N LYS A 182 -16.96 -26.05 4.60
CA LYS A 182 -16.35 -26.31 5.92
C LYS A 182 -14.96 -26.97 5.82
N GLU A 183 -14.23 -26.67 4.76
CA GLU A 183 -12.83 -27.11 4.57
C GLU A 183 -11.87 -26.22 5.37
N ILE A 184 -12.29 -24.98 5.67
CA ILE A 184 -11.67 -24.03 6.63
C ILE A 184 -12.74 -23.49 7.58
N ASP A 185 -12.32 -23.10 8.79
CA ASP A 185 -13.19 -22.59 9.85
C ASP A 185 -13.16 -21.06 9.96
N ALA A 186 -12.04 -20.45 9.54
CA ALA A 186 -11.75 -19.03 9.61
C ALA A 186 -10.87 -18.58 8.45
N ALA A 187 -10.77 -17.28 8.25
CA ALA A 187 -9.82 -16.67 7.32
C ALA A 187 -8.97 -15.63 8.06
N SER A 188 -7.66 -15.59 7.77
CA SER A 188 -6.77 -14.51 8.21
C SER A 188 -6.29 -13.73 7.00
N GLN A 189 -7.05 -12.69 6.68
CA GLN A 189 -6.85 -11.81 5.54
C GLN A 189 -7.04 -10.36 6.02
N TRP A 190 -7.59 -9.46 5.22
CA TRP A 190 -7.80 -8.06 5.59
C TRP A 190 -9.25 -7.61 5.30
N ASP A 191 -9.63 -6.49 5.86
CA ASP A 191 -10.98 -5.95 5.94
C ASP A 191 -11.76 -5.95 4.61
N THR A 192 -11.17 -5.43 3.52
CA THR A 192 -11.84 -5.41 2.20
C THR A 192 -12.06 -6.81 1.62
N GLN A 193 -11.22 -7.80 1.97
CA GLN A 193 -11.46 -9.20 1.58
C GLN A 193 -12.68 -9.76 2.30
N TYR A 194 -12.87 -9.43 3.57
CA TYR A 194 -14.05 -9.85 4.34
C TYR A 194 -15.33 -9.19 3.80
N THR A 195 -15.25 -7.92 3.42
CA THR A 195 -16.35 -7.25 2.72
C THR A 195 -16.70 -7.98 1.41
N LEU A 196 -15.69 -8.37 0.61
CA LEU A 196 -15.89 -9.13 -0.62
C LEU A 196 -16.49 -10.51 -0.39
N MET A 197 -16.09 -11.21 0.68
CA MET A 197 -16.70 -12.50 1.07
C MET A 197 -18.18 -12.32 1.45
N GLY A 198 -18.51 -11.25 2.16
CA GLY A 198 -19.87 -10.87 2.49
C GLY A 198 -20.73 -10.64 1.25
N LEU A 199 -20.22 -9.90 0.27
CA LEU A 199 -20.87 -9.70 -1.03
C LEU A 199 -21.04 -11.00 -1.84
N ALA A 200 -20.16 -11.98 -1.61
CA ALA A 200 -20.25 -13.33 -2.19
C ALA A 200 -21.11 -14.30 -1.38
N GLY A 201 -21.89 -13.82 -0.40
CA GLY A 201 -22.86 -14.60 0.37
C GLY A 201 -22.32 -15.27 1.64
N VAL A 202 -21.11 -14.92 2.07
CA VAL A 202 -20.54 -15.37 3.37
C VAL A 202 -20.14 -14.13 4.18
N PRO A 203 -21.08 -13.52 4.91
CA PRO A 203 -20.77 -12.39 5.78
C PRO A 203 -19.82 -12.83 6.89
N MET A 204 -18.76 -12.05 7.07
CA MET A 204 -17.68 -12.32 8.00
C MET A 204 -17.71 -11.32 9.15
N ARG A 205 -17.29 -11.75 10.34
CA ARG A 205 -16.90 -10.88 11.45
C ARG A 205 -15.47 -11.17 11.90
N MET A 206 -14.71 -10.14 12.15
CA MET A 206 -13.37 -10.27 12.73
C MET A 206 -13.48 -10.69 14.21
N LEU A 207 -12.51 -11.45 14.66
CA LEU A 207 -12.30 -11.68 16.10
C LEU A 207 -11.69 -10.40 16.67
N GLU A 208 -12.35 -9.82 17.66
CA GLU A 208 -11.94 -8.56 18.28
C GLU A 208 -10.63 -8.74 19.08
N ASP A 209 -9.68 -7.84 18.84
CA ASP A 209 -8.46 -7.68 19.62
C ASP A 209 -8.00 -6.23 19.52
N PRO A 210 -8.30 -5.39 20.54
CA PRO A 210 -7.97 -3.95 20.51
C PRO A 210 -6.48 -3.67 20.36
N LEU A 211 -5.61 -4.58 20.80
CA LEU A 211 -4.17 -4.44 20.64
C LEU A 211 -3.78 -4.61 19.16
N ILE A 212 -4.26 -5.68 18.53
CA ILE A 212 -4.02 -5.93 17.09
C ILE A 212 -4.57 -4.78 16.25
N GLU A 213 -5.77 -4.29 16.57
CA GLU A 213 -6.41 -3.17 15.83
C GLU A 213 -5.61 -1.87 15.90
N SER A 214 -4.86 -1.64 16.99
CA SER A 214 -4.03 -0.45 17.18
C SER A 214 -2.74 -0.43 16.35
N PHE A 215 -2.29 -1.59 15.85
CA PHE A 215 -1.03 -1.68 15.12
C PHE A 215 -1.09 -1.03 13.76
N PRO A 216 0.02 -0.46 13.25
CA PRO A 216 0.10 -0.03 11.85
C PRO A 216 0.06 -1.24 10.92
N ALA A 217 -0.44 -1.02 9.71
CA ALA A 217 -0.43 -2.04 8.67
C ALA A 217 0.49 -1.63 7.51
N ASN A 218 -0.01 -1.72 6.28
CA ASN A 218 0.77 -1.44 5.08
C ASN A 218 1.43 -0.07 5.12
N SER A 219 2.73 -0.04 4.85
CA SER A 219 3.58 1.14 4.96
C SER A 219 4.58 1.14 3.82
N LEU A 220 5.15 2.31 3.47
CA LEU A 220 6.24 2.35 2.52
C LEU A 220 7.53 1.89 3.20
N VAL A 221 8.07 0.79 2.71
CA VAL A 221 9.30 0.15 3.20
C VAL A 221 10.39 0.31 2.14
N ALA A 222 11.59 0.68 2.58
CA ALA A 222 12.79 0.74 1.74
C ALA A 222 13.98 0.10 2.44
N SER A 223 15.05 -0.21 1.69
CA SER A 223 16.32 -0.63 2.31
C SER A 223 16.97 0.56 3.03
N SER A 224 17.69 0.29 4.12
CA SER A 224 18.44 1.34 4.83
C SER A 224 19.44 2.05 3.91
N ASP A 225 20.00 1.33 2.93
CA ASP A 225 20.85 1.93 1.89
C ASP A 225 20.07 2.93 1.03
N SER A 226 18.86 2.55 0.55
CA SER A 226 18.02 3.46 -0.24
C SER A 226 17.56 4.67 0.57
N ILE A 227 17.23 4.50 1.86
CA ILE A 227 16.88 5.60 2.77
C ILE A 227 18.02 6.61 2.87
N LYS A 228 19.26 6.14 2.94
CA LYS A 228 20.46 6.98 3.01
C LYS A 228 20.82 7.58 1.64
N ASN A 229 20.92 6.76 0.61
CA ASN A 229 21.57 7.12 -0.66
C ASN A 229 20.59 7.54 -1.76
N LYS A 230 19.29 7.16 -1.64
CA LYS A 230 18.20 7.53 -2.58
C LYS A 230 17.10 8.35 -1.90
N ARG A 231 17.45 9.04 -0.80
CA ARG A 231 16.54 9.84 0.03
C ARG A 231 15.58 10.71 -0.79
N ASN A 232 16.12 11.51 -1.70
CA ASN A 232 15.31 12.42 -2.53
C ASN A 232 14.26 11.68 -3.35
N LEU A 233 14.59 10.51 -3.91
CA LEU A 233 13.66 9.70 -4.70
C LEU A 233 12.53 9.12 -3.85
N LEU A 234 12.85 8.66 -2.63
CA LEU A 234 11.86 8.17 -1.67
C LEU A 234 10.92 9.28 -1.17
N VAL A 235 11.46 10.48 -0.93
CA VAL A 235 10.67 11.66 -0.54
C VAL A 235 9.68 12.00 -1.65
N ARG A 236 10.12 12.11 -2.91
CA ARG A 236 9.27 12.42 -4.08
C ARG A 236 8.17 11.37 -4.27
N LEU A 237 8.51 10.08 -4.12
CA LEU A 237 7.55 8.97 -4.17
C LEU A 237 6.47 9.12 -3.10
N ALA A 238 6.87 9.36 -1.84
CA ALA A 238 5.95 9.47 -0.72
C ALA A 238 5.07 10.73 -0.81
N ARG A 239 5.60 11.86 -1.31
CA ARG A 239 4.83 13.10 -1.53
C ARG A 239 3.68 12.86 -2.51
N ALA A 240 3.98 12.32 -3.70
CA ALA A 240 2.96 12.04 -4.70
C ALA A 240 1.94 10.99 -4.19
N TYR A 241 2.40 9.95 -3.48
CA TYR A 241 1.53 8.97 -2.82
C TYR A 241 0.58 9.66 -1.82
N THR A 242 1.09 10.57 -0.98
CA THR A 242 0.30 11.30 0.00
C THR A 242 -0.81 12.14 -0.64
N LEU A 243 -0.52 12.82 -1.76
CA LEU A 243 -1.54 13.56 -2.51
C LEU A 243 -2.64 12.61 -3.01
N GLY A 244 -2.27 11.41 -3.48
CA GLY A 244 -3.22 10.36 -3.86
C GLY A 244 -4.09 9.89 -2.68
N VAL A 245 -3.52 9.76 -1.49
CA VAL A 245 -4.25 9.44 -0.26
C VAL A 245 -5.23 10.55 0.08
N ALA A 246 -4.78 11.80 0.14
CA ALA A 246 -5.61 12.95 0.49
C ALA A 246 -6.80 13.12 -0.46
N TYR A 247 -6.55 13.02 -1.77
CA TYR A 247 -7.61 13.03 -2.77
C TYR A 247 -8.63 11.91 -2.52
N THR A 248 -8.17 10.70 -2.26
CA THR A 248 -9.06 9.53 -2.05
C THR A 248 -9.96 9.73 -0.84
N LEU A 249 -9.42 10.23 0.25
CA LEU A 249 -10.17 10.52 1.47
C LEU A 249 -11.28 11.55 1.23
N LYS A 250 -11.00 12.58 0.45
CA LYS A 250 -11.94 13.67 0.17
C LYS A 250 -12.95 13.31 -0.91
N ASN A 251 -12.52 12.60 -1.95
CA ASN A 251 -13.25 12.38 -3.19
C ASN A 251 -13.40 10.88 -3.49
N THR A 252 -13.82 10.07 -2.52
CA THR A 252 -13.79 8.59 -2.58
C THR A 252 -14.47 8.02 -3.83
N ARG A 253 -15.61 8.58 -4.26
CA ARG A 253 -16.31 8.09 -5.46
C ARG A 253 -15.54 8.39 -6.74
N GLN A 254 -14.99 9.60 -6.88
CA GLN A 254 -14.15 9.98 -8.01
C GLN A 254 -12.84 9.15 -8.02
N ALA A 255 -12.28 8.93 -6.84
CA ALA A 255 -11.13 8.05 -6.66
C ALA A 255 -11.41 6.62 -7.12
N ALA A 256 -12.59 6.08 -6.81
CA ALA A 256 -13.04 4.77 -7.29
C ALA A 256 -13.20 4.74 -8.82
N ALA A 257 -13.71 5.82 -9.42
CA ALA A 257 -13.83 5.93 -10.87
C ALA A 257 -12.46 5.94 -11.57
N ILE A 258 -11.50 6.74 -11.06
CA ILE A 258 -10.12 6.76 -11.57
C ILE A 258 -9.47 5.38 -11.39
N PHE A 259 -9.67 4.75 -10.24
CA PHE A 259 -9.15 3.41 -9.96
C PHE A 259 -9.66 2.36 -10.96
N GLN A 260 -10.96 2.38 -11.31
CA GLN A 260 -11.54 1.50 -12.33
C GLN A 260 -11.01 1.81 -13.74
N GLU A 261 -10.77 3.07 -14.06
CA GLU A 261 -10.21 3.49 -15.35
C GLU A 261 -8.78 2.96 -15.54
N ILE A 262 -7.94 3.11 -14.52
CA ILE A 262 -6.53 2.68 -14.55
C ILE A 262 -6.40 1.15 -14.47
N TYR A 263 -7.30 0.51 -13.70
CA TYR A 263 -7.29 -0.93 -13.47
C TYR A 263 -8.64 -1.57 -13.82
N PRO A 264 -8.98 -1.74 -15.11
CA PRO A 264 -10.28 -2.27 -15.52
C PRO A 264 -10.61 -3.66 -14.95
N GLN A 265 -9.58 -4.44 -14.59
CA GLN A 265 -9.73 -5.77 -13.99
C GLN A 265 -10.39 -5.75 -12.60
N VAL A 266 -10.53 -4.58 -11.95
CA VAL A 266 -11.24 -4.47 -10.67
C VAL A 266 -12.76 -4.35 -10.84
N VAL A 267 -13.23 -4.26 -12.08
CA VAL A 267 -14.65 -4.33 -12.42
C VAL A 267 -15.05 -5.80 -12.57
N PRO A 268 -15.91 -6.33 -11.70
CA PRO A 268 -16.32 -7.74 -11.80
C PRO A 268 -17.08 -8.04 -13.07
N THR A 269 -16.82 -9.18 -13.67
CA THR A 269 -17.59 -9.65 -14.83
C THR A 269 -19.08 -9.75 -14.49
N GLY A 270 -19.92 -9.19 -15.34
CA GLY A 270 -21.39 -9.27 -15.21
C GLY A 270 -22.01 -8.15 -14.38
N LEU A 271 -21.22 -7.26 -13.77
CA LEU A 271 -21.73 -6.02 -13.17
C LEU A 271 -21.78 -4.89 -14.19
N SER A 272 -22.77 -4.01 -14.05
CA SER A 272 -22.77 -2.73 -14.76
C SER A 272 -21.61 -1.86 -14.28
N GLN A 273 -21.18 -0.88 -15.07
CA GLN A 273 -20.13 0.07 -14.66
C GLN A 273 -20.52 0.86 -13.40
N GLU A 274 -21.80 1.21 -13.28
CA GLU A 274 -22.31 1.95 -12.12
C GLU A 274 -22.34 1.08 -10.86
N ASP A 275 -22.83 -0.16 -10.92
CA ASP A 275 -22.83 -1.09 -9.77
C ASP A 275 -21.39 -1.42 -9.32
N ALA A 276 -20.48 -1.59 -10.28
CA ALA A 276 -19.06 -1.78 -9.99
C ALA A 276 -18.46 -0.55 -9.33
N LEU A 277 -18.83 0.66 -9.76
CA LEU A 277 -18.36 1.90 -9.16
C LEU A 277 -18.85 2.05 -7.72
N GLU A 278 -20.11 1.75 -7.45
CA GLU A 278 -20.67 1.81 -6.11
C GLU A 278 -19.99 0.80 -5.17
N ARG A 279 -19.81 -0.43 -5.65
CA ARG A 279 -19.07 -1.47 -4.94
C ARG A 279 -17.63 -1.03 -4.63
N ASN A 280 -16.89 -0.53 -5.63
CA ASN A 280 -15.51 -0.09 -5.46
C ASN A 280 -15.42 1.15 -4.55
N THR A 281 -16.43 2.04 -4.59
CA THR A 281 -16.52 3.18 -3.66
C THR A 281 -16.66 2.70 -2.23
N THR A 282 -17.52 1.72 -1.97
CA THR A 282 -17.70 1.12 -0.64
C THR A 282 -16.41 0.49 -0.12
N LEU A 283 -15.75 -0.33 -0.95
CA LEU A 283 -14.48 -0.99 -0.59
C LEU A 283 -13.36 0.03 -0.35
N LEU A 284 -13.30 1.07 -1.19
CA LEU A 284 -12.31 2.12 -1.05
C LEU A 284 -12.55 2.95 0.21
N LYS A 285 -13.79 3.22 0.58
CA LYS A 285 -14.16 3.86 1.85
C LYS A 285 -13.65 3.04 3.03
N THR A 286 -13.92 1.73 3.04
CA THR A 286 -13.46 0.82 4.11
C THR A 286 -11.96 0.92 4.34
N VAL A 287 -11.16 0.80 3.28
CA VAL A 287 -9.69 0.82 3.43
C VAL A 287 -9.14 2.21 3.72
N SER A 288 -9.74 3.26 3.17
CA SER A 288 -9.24 4.63 3.33
C SER A 288 -9.39 5.17 4.76
N GLU A 289 -10.34 4.67 5.54
CA GLU A 289 -10.47 5.01 6.96
C GLU A 289 -9.20 4.73 7.78
N LYS A 290 -8.33 3.83 7.30
CA LYS A 290 -7.06 3.49 7.94
C LYS A 290 -5.92 4.44 7.60
N TRP A 291 -6.12 5.35 6.63
CA TRP A 291 -5.12 6.32 6.17
C TRP A 291 -5.26 7.68 6.84
N SER A 292 -6.39 7.96 7.47
CA SER A 292 -6.69 9.24 8.10
C SER A 292 -5.68 9.60 9.20
N LEU A 293 -5.34 10.87 9.31
CA LEU A 293 -4.66 11.41 10.46
C LEU A 293 -5.63 11.44 11.66
N ASP A 294 -5.17 11.01 12.82
CA ASP A 294 -6.03 10.87 14.00
C ASP A 294 -6.13 12.16 14.81
N LYS A 295 -5.10 13.02 14.74
CA LYS A 295 -5.00 14.24 15.57
C LYS A 295 -4.54 15.45 14.75
N PRO A 296 -4.99 16.65 15.09
CA PRO A 296 -4.44 17.87 14.53
C PRO A 296 -2.93 18.00 14.78
N GLY A 297 -2.19 18.35 13.74
CA GLY A 297 -0.74 18.54 13.81
C GLY A 297 0.10 17.29 13.54
N GLU A 298 -0.51 16.13 13.35
CA GLU A 298 0.19 14.94 12.87
C GLU A 298 0.68 15.15 11.43
N GLN A 299 1.83 14.57 11.12
CA GLN A 299 2.41 14.61 9.78
C GLN A 299 2.04 13.36 8.99
N TRP A 300 1.82 13.52 7.70
CA TRP A 300 1.61 12.38 6.81
C TRP A 300 2.81 11.45 6.82
N GLY A 301 2.52 10.16 7.02
CA GLY A 301 3.54 9.11 7.02
C GLY A 301 4.31 8.94 8.33
N GLU A 302 4.07 9.80 9.32
CA GLU A 302 4.74 9.72 10.62
C GLU A 302 4.46 8.38 11.31
N SER A 303 5.53 7.73 11.80
CA SER A 303 5.47 6.49 12.55
C SER A 303 5.41 6.79 14.05
N ASP A 304 4.36 6.33 14.74
CA ASP A 304 4.34 6.30 16.21
C ASP A 304 5.24 5.14 16.71
N LEU A 305 6.48 5.48 17.07
CA LEU A 305 7.47 4.50 17.50
C LEU A 305 7.06 3.74 18.78
N LYS A 306 6.14 4.28 19.60
CA LYS A 306 5.63 3.56 20.78
C LYS A 306 4.69 2.44 20.34
N ILE A 307 3.83 2.70 19.36
CA ILE A 307 2.95 1.67 18.79
C ILE A 307 3.79 0.60 18.06
N TYR A 308 4.80 1.01 17.30
CA TYR A 308 5.75 0.05 16.68
C TYR A 308 6.47 -0.80 17.71
N GLN A 309 6.88 -0.22 18.86
CA GLN A 309 7.50 -0.98 19.95
C GLN A 309 6.51 -1.98 20.56
N SER A 310 5.27 -1.57 20.82
CA SER A 310 4.21 -2.48 21.30
C SER A 310 3.96 -3.64 20.32
N TYR A 311 4.03 -3.36 19.02
CA TYR A 311 3.91 -4.38 17.98
C TYR A 311 5.08 -5.38 18.01
N ILE A 312 6.32 -4.89 18.11
CA ILE A 312 7.51 -5.74 18.25
C ILE A 312 7.40 -6.61 19.50
N ASP A 313 7.04 -6.03 20.64
CA ASP A 313 6.91 -6.73 21.92
C ASP A 313 5.85 -7.83 21.84
N TRP A 314 4.74 -7.57 21.12
CA TRP A 314 3.72 -8.57 20.85
C TRP A 314 4.25 -9.72 19.98
N LEU A 315 5.01 -9.43 18.91
CA LEU A 315 5.63 -10.44 18.06
C LEU A 315 6.68 -11.29 18.82
N VAL A 316 7.39 -10.69 19.77
CA VAL A 316 8.31 -11.43 20.67
C VAL A 316 7.53 -12.36 21.61
N ARG A 317 6.46 -11.87 22.26
CA ARG A 317 5.60 -12.72 23.12
C ARG A 317 4.98 -13.87 22.33
N ALA A 318 4.57 -13.59 21.10
CA ALA A 318 4.03 -14.60 20.17
C ALA A 318 5.10 -15.55 19.58
N LYS A 319 6.36 -15.41 19.98
CA LYS A 319 7.50 -16.22 19.50
C LYS A 319 7.75 -16.14 17.98
N ILE A 320 7.24 -15.12 17.34
CA ILE A 320 7.54 -14.79 15.92
C ILE A 320 8.93 -14.19 15.81
N LEU A 321 9.28 -13.29 16.71
CA LEU A 321 10.63 -12.76 16.86
C LEU A 321 11.37 -13.53 17.96
N LYS A 322 12.64 -13.85 17.69
CA LYS A 322 13.49 -14.63 18.61
C LYS A 322 14.02 -13.78 19.77
N GLN A 323 14.17 -12.48 19.54
CA GLN A 323 14.73 -11.53 20.52
C GLN A 323 14.04 -10.18 20.40
N PRO A 324 13.99 -9.40 21.51
CA PRO A 324 13.57 -8.00 21.47
C PRO A 324 14.43 -7.17 20.51
N MET A 325 13.86 -6.11 19.99
CA MET A 325 14.55 -5.09 19.18
C MET A 325 13.91 -3.72 19.41
N ASP A 326 14.63 -2.65 19.10
CA ASP A 326 14.13 -1.29 19.17
C ASP A 326 13.27 -0.99 17.92
N ALA A 327 12.15 -0.30 18.12
CA ALA A 327 11.26 0.14 17.03
C ALA A 327 12.01 0.94 15.96
N LYS A 328 13.04 1.69 16.32
CA LYS A 328 13.89 2.45 15.39
C LYS A 328 14.68 1.57 14.42
N GLU A 329 14.83 0.29 14.70
CA GLU A 329 15.48 -0.63 13.77
C GLU A 329 14.57 -0.95 12.59
N ILE A 330 13.24 -0.86 12.75
CA ILE A 330 12.27 -1.23 11.71
C ILE A 330 11.47 -0.04 11.17
N ALA A 331 11.48 1.12 11.83
CA ALA A 331 10.78 2.33 11.39
C ALA A 331 11.62 3.58 11.66
N THR A 332 11.55 4.56 10.74
CA THR A 332 12.24 5.84 10.87
C THR A 332 11.35 7.00 10.44
N ASN A 333 11.48 8.14 11.13
CA ASN A 333 10.82 9.40 10.79
C ASN A 333 11.76 10.38 10.08
N ASP A 334 12.96 9.96 9.70
CA ASP A 334 13.99 10.83 9.13
C ASP A 334 13.56 11.56 7.85
N LEU A 335 12.64 10.98 7.06
CA LEU A 335 12.16 11.55 5.80
C LEU A 335 10.89 12.40 5.98
N ILE A 336 10.21 12.29 7.13
CA ILE A 336 8.87 12.85 7.32
C ILE A 336 8.84 14.36 7.17
N GLY A 337 9.84 15.07 7.73
CA GLY A 337 9.95 16.52 7.57
C GLY A 337 10.07 16.95 6.10
N ASP A 338 10.88 16.24 5.31
CA ASP A 338 11.06 16.54 3.88
C ASP A 338 9.80 16.18 3.05
N ILE A 339 9.13 15.09 3.38
CA ILE A 339 7.88 14.67 2.73
C ILE A 339 6.80 15.72 2.92
N ASN A 340 6.64 16.24 4.13
CA ASN A 340 5.57 17.18 4.48
C ASN A 340 5.91 18.64 4.16
N LYS A 341 7.19 18.96 3.89
CA LYS A 341 7.61 20.33 3.59
C LYS A 341 6.93 20.86 2.32
N ASN A 342 6.12 21.90 2.46
CA ASN A 342 5.37 22.53 1.35
C ASN A 342 4.51 21.54 0.56
N LEU A 343 4.01 20.49 1.21
CA LEU A 343 3.09 19.54 0.60
C LEU A 343 1.69 20.13 0.54
N ASP A 344 1.21 20.42 -0.67
CA ASP A 344 -0.09 21.07 -0.87
C ASP A 344 -1.22 20.04 -0.93
N VAL A 345 -1.56 19.49 0.23
CA VAL A 345 -2.65 18.53 0.41
C VAL A 345 -3.99 19.15 0.04
N LYS A 346 -4.20 20.42 0.37
CA LYS A 346 -5.48 21.10 0.10
C LYS A 346 -5.77 21.20 -1.40
N SER A 347 -4.80 21.60 -2.20
CA SER A 347 -4.95 21.59 -3.66
C SER A 347 -5.21 20.18 -4.22
N ALA A 348 -4.64 19.15 -3.61
CA ALA A 348 -4.93 17.78 -4.00
C ALA A 348 -6.38 17.38 -3.68
N GLU A 349 -6.89 17.74 -2.50
CA GLU A 349 -8.27 17.49 -2.10
C GLU A 349 -9.29 18.20 -3.01
N GLU A 350 -8.93 19.37 -3.54
CA GLU A 350 -9.78 20.18 -4.41
C GLU A 350 -9.58 19.89 -5.91
N ALA A 351 -8.64 19.01 -6.27
CA ALA A 351 -8.36 18.69 -7.65
C ALA A 351 -9.58 18.05 -8.34
N SER A 352 -9.89 18.51 -9.54
CA SER A 352 -10.89 17.85 -10.38
C SER A 352 -10.21 16.83 -11.30
N ALA A 353 -10.73 15.61 -11.35
CA ALA A 353 -10.39 14.67 -12.42
C ALA A 353 -10.97 15.22 -13.73
N ARG A 354 -10.13 15.86 -14.56
CA ARG A 354 -10.46 16.29 -15.92
C ARG A 354 -10.30 15.16 -16.90
#